data_7d0bc22615e596548af56a7a91a186bd
#
_entry.id   7d0bc22615e596548af56a7a91a186bd
#
_cell.length_a   1.000
_cell.length_b   1.000
_cell.length_c   1.000
_cell.angle_alpha   90.00
_cell.angle_beta   90.00
_cell.angle_gamma   90.00
#
_symmetry.space_group_name_H-M   'P 1'
#
loop_
_entity.id
_entity.type
_entity.pdbx_description
1 polymer ?
#
loop_
_entity_poly.entity_id
_entity_poly.type
_entity_poly.pdbx_seq_one_letter_code
_entity_poly.pdbx_strand_id
1 'polypeptide(L)'
;MHGESYAESMRAIIIESGTEVAGLDKIKEMVLLYRQKQDLIRPDDFELMKGSRTDRMWEHRVRAALMDLRRSGECALIGRAKYRFFL
;
A
#
# COMPACT_ATOMS: atom_id res chain seq x y z
N MET A 1 20.44 3.26 7.83
CA MET A 1 19.73 2.08 7.34
C MET A 1 18.36 2.51 6.83
N HIS A 2 18.02 2.09 5.65
CA HIS A 2 16.72 2.43 5.05
C HIS A 2 15.74 1.30 5.32
N GLY A 3 14.57 1.66 5.83
CA GLY A 3 13.49 0.72 5.95
C GLY A 3 12.92 0.38 4.57
N GLU A 4 12.15 -0.69 4.51
CA GLU A 4 11.44 -1.08 3.30
C GLU A 4 10.40 -0.01 2.93
N SER A 5 10.33 0.37 1.66
CA SER A 5 9.33 1.32 1.19
C SER A 5 7.93 0.69 1.16
N TYR A 6 6.89 1.53 1.08
CA TYR A 6 5.53 1.02 0.94
C TYR A 6 5.34 0.24 -0.36
N ALA A 7 5.99 0.66 -1.45
CA ALA A 7 5.94 -0.09 -2.71
C ALA A 7 6.58 -1.48 -2.56
N GLU A 8 7.73 -1.56 -1.90
CA GLU A 8 8.39 -2.83 -1.63
C GLU A 8 7.53 -3.74 -0.75
N SER A 9 6.92 -3.17 0.31
CA SER A 9 5.99 -3.91 1.18
C SER A 9 4.80 -4.45 0.41
N MET A 10 4.25 -3.63 -0.48
CA MET A 10 3.10 -4.02 -1.30
C MET A 10 3.46 -5.16 -2.24
N ARG A 11 4.60 -5.09 -2.92
CA ARG A 11 5.07 -6.17 -3.78
C ARG A 11 5.22 -7.47 -2.99
N ALA A 12 5.89 -7.39 -1.84
CA ALA A 12 6.13 -8.56 -1.00
C ALA A 12 4.83 -9.23 -0.57
N ILE A 13 3.85 -8.45 -0.09
CA ILE A 13 2.61 -9.03 0.42
C ILE A 13 1.72 -9.57 -0.69
N ILE A 14 1.70 -8.94 -1.85
CA ILE A 14 0.92 -9.41 -2.99
C ILE A 14 1.50 -10.71 -3.53
N ILE A 15 2.81 -10.80 -3.66
CA ILE A 15 3.49 -12.03 -4.09
C ILE A 15 3.26 -13.15 -3.08
N GLU A 16 3.46 -12.86 -1.80
CA GLU A 16 3.32 -13.86 -0.74
C GLU A 16 1.90 -14.42 -0.65
N SER A 17 0.90 -13.56 -0.74
CA SER A 17 -0.50 -13.94 -0.65
C SER A 17 -1.07 -14.52 -1.94
N GLY A 18 -0.39 -14.34 -3.06
CA GLY A 18 -0.90 -14.74 -4.37
C GLY A 18 -2.12 -13.95 -4.81
N THR A 19 -2.29 -12.74 -4.29
CA THR A 19 -3.44 -11.90 -4.62
C THR A 19 -3.38 -11.42 -6.06
N GLU A 20 -4.44 -11.69 -6.82
CA GLU A 20 -4.57 -11.23 -8.20
C GLU A 20 -5.39 -9.94 -8.28
N VAL A 21 -6.48 -9.87 -7.51
CA VAL A 21 -7.38 -8.72 -7.51
C VAL A 21 -7.76 -8.37 -6.06
N ALA A 22 -7.70 -7.09 -5.74
CA ALA A 22 -8.12 -6.62 -4.42
C ALA A 22 -8.60 -5.17 -4.49
N GLY A 23 -9.56 -4.83 -3.62
CA GLY A 23 -10.01 -3.46 -3.43
C GLY A 23 -9.05 -2.68 -2.55
N LEU A 24 -9.14 -1.34 -2.63
CA LEU A 24 -8.24 -0.44 -1.90
C LEU A 24 -8.26 -0.70 -0.39
N ASP A 25 -9.44 -0.88 0.20
CA ASP A 25 -9.56 -1.10 1.64
C ASP A 25 -8.84 -2.38 2.08
N LYS A 26 -8.98 -3.44 1.29
CA LYS A 26 -8.29 -4.71 1.54
C LYS A 26 -6.78 -4.56 1.42
N ILE A 27 -6.34 -3.84 0.40
CA ILE A 27 -4.91 -3.57 0.18
C ILE A 27 -4.34 -2.79 1.37
N LYS A 28 -5.03 -1.75 1.83
CA LYS A 28 -4.62 -0.97 3.00
C LYS A 28 -4.45 -1.85 4.23
N GLU A 29 -5.44 -2.70 4.48
CA GLU A 29 -5.42 -3.62 5.63
C GLU A 29 -4.21 -4.56 5.56
N MET A 30 -4.00 -5.18 4.41
CA MET A 30 -2.90 -6.12 4.20
C MET A 30 -1.55 -5.45 4.40
N VAL A 31 -1.36 -4.27 3.84
CA VAL A 31 -0.10 -3.52 3.94
C VAL A 31 0.16 -3.09 5.37
N LEU A 32 -0.87 -2.58 6.06
CA LEU A 32 -0.72 -2.13 7.45
C LEU A 32 -0.32 -3.30 8.36
N LEU A 33 -1.01 -4.44 8.24
CA LEU A 33 -0.69 -5.63 9.03
C LEU A 33 0.73 -6.13 8.77
N TYR A 34 1.12 -6.18 7.50
CA TYR A 34 2.47 -6.60 7.12
C TYR A 34 3.53 -5.70 7.75
N ARG A 35 3.35 -4.39 7.63
CA ARG A 35 4.32 -3.43 8.16
C ARG A 35 4.37 -3.45 9.68
N GLN A 36 3.25 -3.69 10.34
CA GLN A 36 3.24 -3.87 11.80
C GLN A 36 4.01 -5.12 12.21
N LYS A 37 3.82 -6.23 11.50
CA LYS A 37 4.55 -7.47 11.78
C LYS A 37 6.05 -7.35 11.56
N GLN A 38 6.45 -6.59 10.55
CA GLN A 38 7.85 -6.38 10.20
C GLN A 38 8.50 -5.21 10.95
N ASP A 39 7.75 -4.59 11.86
CA ASP A 39 8.21 -3.42 12.62
C ASP A 39 8.67 -2.28 11.70
N LEU A 40 7.88 -2.03 10.65
CA LEU A 40 8.18 -1.01 9.64
C LEU A 40 7.32 0.24 9.77
N ILE A 41 6.46 0.28 10.80
CA ILE A 41 5.61 1.46 11.05
C ILE A 41 6.46 2.57 11.66
N ARG A 42 6.33 3.76 11.10
CA ARG A 42 7.01 4.97 11.60
C ARG A 42 6.04 5.79 12.43
N PRO A 43 6.53 6.60 13.40
CA PRO A 43 5.65 7.43 14.21
C PRO A 43 4.75 8.35 13.38
N ASP A 44 5.24 8.89 12.26
CA ASP A 44 4.47 9.80 11.41
C ASP A 44 3.45 9.10 10.51
N ASP A 45 3.48 7.76 10.42
CA ASP A 45 2.50 7.02 9.60
C ASP A 45 1.07 7.24 10.08
N PHE A 46 0.86 7.46 11.37
CA PHE A 46 -0.47 7.68 11.92
C PHE A 46 -0.85 9.14 12.05
N GLU A 47 0.01 10.06 11.63
CA GLU A 47 -0.31 11.47 11.61
C GLU A 47 -1.27 11.78 10.47
N LEU A 48 -2.15 12.77 10.69
CA LEU A 48 -3.05 13.24 9.65
C LEU A 48 -2.27 13.97 8.56
N MET A 49 -2.70 13.76 7.33
CA MET A 49 -2.19 14.54 6.19
C MET A 49 -2.52 16.01 6.40
N LYS A 50 -1.60 16.88 6.00
CA LYS A 50 -1.80 18.34 6.05
C LYS A 50 -3.05 18.70 5.26
N GLY A 51 -3.99 19.37 5.91
CA GLY A 51 -5.24 19.76 5.29
C GLY A 51 -6.31 18.69 5.23
N SER A 52 -6.04 17.50 5.76
CA SER A 52 -7.02 16.42 5.83
C SER A 52 -7.49 16.18 7.25
N ARG A 53 -8.75 15.78 7.40
CA ARG A 53 -9.33 15.42 8.70
C ARG A 53 -9.39 13.91 8.90
N THR A 54 -9.24 13.13 7.83
CA THR A 54 -9.46 11.68 7.84
C THR A 54 -8.28 10.88 7.33
N ASP A 55 -7.51 11.43 6.38
CA ASP A 55 -6.42 10.70 5.75
C ASP A 55 -5.16 10.73 6.61
N ARG A 56 -4.66 9.54 6.94
CA ARG A 56 -3.40 9.38 7.64
C ARG A 56 -2.26 9.24 6.64
N MET A 57 -1.03 9.53 7.08
CA MET A 57 0.15 9.44 6.21
C MET A 57 0.32 8.04 5.63
N TRP A 58 0.08 6.99 6.42
CA TRP A 58 0.23 5.62 5.91
C TRP A 58 -0.74 5.31 4.78
N GLU A 59 -1.97 5.83 4.84
CA GLU A 59 -2.96 5.64 3.78
C GLU A 59 -2.54 6.31 2.49
N HIS A 60 -2.01 7.54 2.61
CA HIS A 60 -1.44 8.25 1.46
C HIS A 60 -0.28 7.48 0.86
N ARG A 61 0.59 6.93 1.69
CA ARG A 61 1.74 6.15 1.24
C ARG A 61 1.33 4.87 0.53
N VAL A 62 0.24 4.23 0.95
CA VAL A 62 -0.33 3.08 0.23
C VAL A 62 -0.81 3.50 -1.16
N ARG A 63 -1.52 4.62 -1.26
CA ARG A 63 -1.98 5.12 -2.56
C ARG A 63 -0.82 5.48 -3.48
N ALA A 64 0.21 6.13 -2.94
CA ALA A 64 1.42 6.47 -3.70
C ALA A 64 2.13 5.21 -4.20
N ALA A 65 2.20 4.17 -3.37
CA ALA A 65 2.77 2.89 -3.77
C ALA A 65 1.99 2.25 -4.92
N LEU A 66 0.65 2.30 -4.86
CA LEU A 66 -0.19 1.80 -5.95
C LEU A 66 0.06 2.57 -7.25
N MET A 67 0.24 3.88 -7.17
CA MET A 67 0.61 4.70 -8.33
C MET A 67 1.93 4.24 -8.94
N ASP A 68 2.93 3.99 -8.10
CA ASP A 68 4.23 3.51 -8.56
C ASP A 68 4.11 2.16 -9.26
N LEU A 69 3.35 1.23 -8.71
CA LEU A 69 3.12 -0.07 -9.33
C LEU A 69 2.37 0.06 -10.65
N ARG A 70 1.41 0.98 -10.74
CA ARG A 70 0.68 1.23 -11.99
C ARG A 70 1.61 1.78 -13.07
N ARG A 71 2.48 2.71 -12.71
CA ARG A 71 3.44 3.31 -13.66
C ARG A 71 4.42 2.28 -14.19
N SER A 72 4.80 1.32 -13.38
CA SER A 72 5.72 0.24 -13.80
C SER A 72 5.03 -0.93 -14.48
N GLY A 73 3.70 -0.91 -14.60
CA GLY A 73 2.93 -2.01 -15.22
C GLY A 73 2.71 -3.19 -14.31
N GLU A 74 3.00 -3.08 -13.02
CA GLU A 74 2.84 -4.17 -12.06
C GLU A 74 1.41 -4.30 -11.54
N CYS A 75 0.59 -3.27 -11.69
CA CYS A 75 -0.83 -3.36 -11.40
C CYS A 75 -1.64 -2.43 -12.29
N ALA A 76 -2.94 -2.67 -12.35
CA ALA A 76 -3.88 -1.84 -13.10
C ALA A 76 -5.14 -1.59 -12.29
N LEU A 77 -5.71 -0.41 -12.45
CA LEU A 77 -7.03 -0.08 -11.88
C LEU A 77 -8.09 -0.67 -12.80
N ILE A 78 -8.86 -1.63 -12.31
CA ILE A 78 -9.86 -2.36 -13.11
C ILE A 78 -11.31 -1.99 -12.79
N GLY A 79 -11.49 -1.11 -11.82
CA GLY A 79 -12.81 -0.66 -11.41
C GLY A 79 -12.66 0.40 -10.35
N ARG A 80 -13.75 0.82 -9.74
CA ARG A 80 -13.72 1.83 -8.70
C ARG A 80 -12.95 1.30 -7.48
N ALA A 81 -11.76 1.88 -7.24
CA ALA A 81 -10.87 1.50 -6.13
C ALA A 81 -10.59 0.00 -6.10
N LYS A 82 -10.48 -0.65 -7.28
CA LYS A 82 -10.20 -2.07 -7.41
C LYS A 82 -9.01 -2.27 -8.34
N TYR A 83 -8.06 -3.09 -7.91
CA TYR A 83 -6.78 -3.26 -8.59
C TYR A 83 -6.51 -4.71 -8.93
N ARG A 84 -5.91 -4.91 -10.10
CA ARG A 84 -5.38 -6.22 -10.52
C ARG A 84 -3.86 -6.14 -10.50
N PHE A 85 -3.23 -7.17 -9.96
CA PHE A 85 -1.77 -7.25 -9.83
C PHE A 85 -1.21 -8.30 -10.79
N PHE A 86 -0.06 -7.97 -11.38
CA PHE A 86 0.65 -8.81 -12.34
C PHE A 86 2.02 -9.24 -11.80
N LEU A 87 2.07 -9.55 -10.54
CA LEU A 87 3.30 -9.91 -9.84
C LEU A 87 3.49 -11.44 -9.73
#